data_48707d9f89e9319de79b51491d89cb3f
#
_entry.id   48707d9f89e9319de79b51491d89cb3f
#
_cell.length_a   1.000
_cell.length_b   1.000
_cell.length_c   1.000
_cell.angle_alpha   90.00
_cell.angle_beta   90.00
_cell.angle_gamma   90.00
#
_symmetry.space_group_name_H-M   'P 1'
#
loop_
_entity.id
_entity.type
_entity.pdbx_description
1 polymer ?
#
loop_
_entity_poly.entity_id
_entity_poly.type
_entity_poly.pdbx_seq_one_letter_code
_entity_poly.pdbx_strand_id
1 'polypeptide(L)'
;MFLREVFFSQLYHRKVEDVTGRRIGLLRDVVVSLGGVYPTVVGLGVGAGSYIPIENVAGGMASDVFCVTADVRKELAAGEYEAAKLLLDKQVLDCAGRRVYRVNDIVFVSYGREDAEERSCFAGVEVGIGGICRRVGLSYLAGLMKERLIGYHRLAIADEGDVPFCLKLRSERLGDVSADDIGAICRQYGPQKSRAFLRKLPCATVCHALMRMPKEERMGILVSFEEEELFLFLRSMSRVQRDAVCRSLPRFCRYRHDVKDERVP
;
A
#
# COMPACT_ATOMS: atom_id res chain seq x y z
N MET A 1 20.14 -19.91 -14.55
CA MET A 1 19.04 -19.17 -13.87
C MET A 1 19.64 -17.97 -13.19
N PHE A 2 19.14 -16.78 -13.49
CA PHE A 2 19.58 -15.54 -12.82
C PHE A 2 18.39 -14.95 -12.04
N LEU A 3 18.73 -14.16 -11.02
CA LEU A 3 17.80 -13.36 -10.23
C LEU A 3 18.48 -12.01 -10.01
N ARG A 4 17.80 -10.93 -10.37
CA ARG A 4 18.33 -9.58 -10.28
C ARG A 4 17.29 -8.64 -9.65
N GLU A 5 17.71 -7.89 -8.65
CA GLU A 5 16.90 -6.84 -8.05
C GLU A 5 17.10 -5.53 -8.80
N VAL A 6 16.02 -4.82 -9.07
CA VAL A 6 16.00 -3.53 -9.77
C VAL A 6 15.10 -2.58 -9.00
N PHE A 7 15.64 -1.42 -8.66
CA PHE A 7 14.89 -0.37 -7.98
C PHE A 7 14.20 0.56 -8.98
N PHE A 8 12.98 0.99 -8.67
CA PHE A 8 12.24 1.91 -9.53
C PHE A 8 13.03 3.20 -9.80
N SER A 9 13.70 3.75 -8.79
CA SER A 9 14.55 4.93 -8.95
C SER A 9 15.66 4.77 -10.01
N GLN A 10 16.13 3.55 -10.26
CA GLN A 10 17.10 3.24 -11.31
C GLN A 10 16.47 3.15 -12.70
N LEU A 11 15.17 2.85 -12.75
CA LEU A 11 14.40 2.74 -14.00
C LEU A 11 13.82 4.09 -14.44
N TYR A 12 13.44 4.90 -13.47
CA TYR A 12 12.76 6.16 -13.70
C TYR A 12 13.57 7.09 -14.61
N HIS A 13 12.91 7.61 -15.66
CA HIS A 13 13.51 8.43 -16.71
C HIS A 13 14.50 7.71 -17.63
N ARG A 14 14.62 6.37 -17.57
CA ARG A 14 15.35 5.64 -18.62
C ARG A 14 14.72 5.86 -19.99
N LYS A 15 15.56 5.87 -21.01
CA LYS A 15 15.11 6.03 -22.39
C LYS A 15 14.34 4.79 -22.84
N VAL A 16 13.27 5.05 -23.58
CA VAL A 16 12.52 4.03 -24.31
C VAL A 16 12.66 4.37 -25.79
N GLU A 17 13.24 3.47 -26.55
CA GLU A 17 13.58 3.64 -27.95
C GLU A 17 12.99 2.49 -28.79
N ASP A 18 12.71 2.72 -30.05
CA ASP A 18 12.33 1.64 -30.96
C ASP A 18 13.57 0.86 -31.46
N VAL A 19 13.35 -0.18 -32.25
CA VAL A 19 14.42 -1.02 -32.83
C VAL A 19 15.37 -0.25 -33.76
N THR A 20 14.99 0.95 -34.20
CA THR A 20 15.82 1.84 -35.05
C THR A 20 16.64 2.84 -34.22
N GLY A 21 16.49 2.84 -32.89
CA GLY A 21 17.11 3.80 -31.98
C GLY A 21 16.35 5.13 -31.88
N ARG A 22 15.17 5.23 -32.48
CA ARG A 22 14.32 6.42 -32.36
C ARG A 22 13.68 6.47 -30.99
N ARG A 23 13.81 7.60 -30.32
CA ARG A 23 13.24 7.81 -28.99
C ARG A 23 11.71 7.83 -29.03
N ILE A 24 11.09 6.92 -28.28
CA ILE A 24 9.64 6.85 -28.02
C ILE A 24 9.26 7.73 -26.82
N GLY A 25 10.11 7.72 -25.78
CA GLY A 25 9.87 8.50 -24.57
C GLY A 25 10.86 8.20 -23.43
N LEU A 26 10.39 8.48 -22.22
CA LEU A 26 11.09 8.14 -20.98
C LEU A 26 10.15 7.30 -20.11
N LEU A 27 10.71 6.32 -19.41
CA LEU A 27 9.95 5.55 -18.43
C LEU A 27 9.42 6.47 -17.32
N ARG A 28 8.13 6.42 -17.07
CA ARG A 28 7.43 7.17 -16.02
C ARG A 28 6.93 6.28 -14.90
N ASP A 29 6.48 5.08 -15.25
CA ASP A 29 5.96 4.10 -14.29
C ASP A 29 6.16 2.67 -14.81
N VAL A 30 5.96 1.70 -13.94
CA VAL A 30 5.95 0.28 -14.27
C VAL A 30 4.56 -0.24 -13.94
N VAL A 31 3.91 -0.86 -14.93
CA VAL A 31 2.57 -1.41 -14.75
C VAL A 31 2.66 -2.85 -14.26
N VAL A 32 1.94 -3.14 -13.20
CA VAL A 32 1.86 -4.47 -12.57
C VAL A 32 0.43 -5.00 -12.57
N SER A 33 0.30 -6.31 -12.79
CA SER A 33 -0.96 -7.03 -12.66
C SER A 33 -0.98 -7.89 -11.40
N LEU A 34 -2.10 -7.90 -10.70
CA LEU A 34 -2.26 -8.55 -9.39
C LEU A 34 -2.73 -10.01 -9.44
N GLY A 35 -2.80 -10.62 -10.63
CA GLY A 35 -3.40 -11.94 -10.82
C GLY A 35 -2.61 -13.14 -10.28
N GLY A 36 -1.42 -12.96 -9.70
CA GLY A 36 -0.53 -14.05 -9.27
C GLY A 36 -0.15 -14.00 -7.78
N VAL A 37 0.70 -14.94 -7.36
CA VAL A 37 1.29 -14.97 -6.00
C VAL A 37 2.12 -13.71 -5.74
N TYR A 38 2.82 -13.23 -6.75
CA TYR A 38 3.44 -11.91 -6.79
C TYR A 38 2.85 -11.12 -7.96
N PRO A 39 2.67 -9.80 -7.82
CA PRO A 39 2.26 -8.96 -8.93
C PRO A 39 3.31 -9.03 -10.05
N THR A 40 2.86 -9.36 -11.24
CA THR A 40 3.72 -9.50 -12.41
C THR A 40 3.83 -8.17 -13.14
N VAL A 41 5.02 -7.82 -13.60
CA VAL A 41 5.21 -6.66 -14.48
C VAL A 41 4.60 -7.00 -15.83
N VAL A 42 3.65 -6.16 -16.28
CA VAL A 42 2.93 -6.32 -17.56
C VAL A 42 3.25 -5.24 -18.58
N GLY A 43 3.91 -4.15 -18.16
CA GLY A 43 4.30 -3.13 -19.10
C GLY A 43 5.04 -1.95 -18.52
N LEU A 44 5.48 -1.07 -19.42
CA LEU A 44 6.21 0.17 -19.15
C LEU A 44 5.33 1.39 -19.44
N GLY A 45 5.06 2.20 -18.42
CA GLY A 45 4.35 3.46 -18.54
C GLY A 45 5.27 4.55 -19.11
N VAL A 46 5.00 5.01 -20.31
CA VAL A 46 5.77 6.06 -21.01
C VAL A 46 4.99 7.37 -21.08
N GLY A 47 3.69 7.34 -20.83
CA GLY A 47 2.78 8.48 -20.84
C GLY A 47 1.69 8.31 -19.80
N ALA A 48 0.76 9.25 -19.70
CA ALA A 48 -0.33 9.18 -18.74
C ALA A 48 -1.40 8.18 -19.22
N GLY A 49 -1.77 7.20 -18.37
CA GLY A 49 -2.90 6.30 -18.55
C GLY A 49 -2.74 5.20 -19.60
N SER A 50 -1.55 5.08 -20.21
CA SER A 50 -1.24 4.02 -21.17
C SER A 50 0.15 3.47 -20.96
N TYR A 51 0.36 2.21 -21.34
CA TYR A 51 1.63 1.54 -21.21
C TYR A 51 2.00 0.73 -22.46
N ILE A 52 3.29 0.47 -22.63
CA ILE A 52 3.81 -0.45 -23.63
C ILE A 52 3.89 -1.82 -22.98
N PRO A 53 3.22 -2.87 -23.53
CA PRO A 53 3.25 -4.20 -22.98
C PRO A 53 4.66 -4.77 -22.90
N ILE A 54 4.95 -5.52 -21.84
CA ILE A 54 6.30 -6.04 -21.58
C ILE A 54 6.76 -7.02 -22.66
N GLU A 55 5.84 -7.71 -23.32
CA GLU A 55 6.10 -8.59 -24.46
C GLU A 55 6.67 -7.86 -25.68
N ASN A 56 6.48 -6.55 -25.75
CA ASN A 56 7.04 -5.69 -26.80
C ASN A 56 8.35 -5.02 -26.40
N VAL A 57 8.93 -5.38 -25.25
CA VAL A 57 10.17 -4.78 -24.72
C VAL A 57 11.29 -5.81 -24.78
N ALA A 58 12.33 -5.54 -25.54
CA ALA A 58 13.54 -6.36 -25.57
C ALA A 58 14.52 -5.93 -24.46
N GLY A 59 15.29 -6.89 -23.95
CA GLY A 59 16.40 -6.64 -23.04
C GLY A 59 16.08 -6.60 -21.55
N GLY A 60 14.84 -6.85 -21.14
CA GLY A 60 14.45 -6.98 -19.72
C GLY A 60 14.53 -5.70 -18.89
N MET A 61 14.17 -5.79 -17.59
CA MET A 61 14.09 -4.64 -16.68
C MET A 61 15.45 -4.05 -16.29
N ALA A 62 16.52 -4.78 -16.43
CA ALA A 62 17.85 -4.32 -16.04
C ALA A 62 18.59 -3.53 -17.14
N SER A 63 18.03 -3.45 -18.34
CA SER A 63 18.65 -2.76 -19.48
C SER A 63 18.74 -1.26 -19.26
N ASP A 64 19.84 -0.63 -19.64
CA ASP A 64 20.02 0.82 -19.53
C ASP A 64 19.08 1.61 -20.46
N VAL A 65 18.70 1.01 -21.58
CA VAL A 65 17.74 1.53 -22.55
C VAL A 65 16.72 0.42 -22.82
N PHE A 66 15.44 0.77 -22.78
CA PHE A 66 14.36 -0.15 -23.16
C PHE A 66 14.13 -0.08 -24.67
N CYS A 67 14.47 -1.17 -25.35
CA CYS A 67 14.22 -1.29 -26.77
C CYS A 67 12.83 -1.88 -27.01
N VAL A 68 11.99 -1.18 -27.76
CA VAL A 68 10.60 -1.57 -28.03
C VAL A 68 10.52 -2.12 -29.44
N THR A 69 10.02 -3.35 -29.56
CA THR A 69 9.84 -4.04 -30.84
C THR A 69 8.59 -3.59 -31.59
N ALA A 70 7.56 -3.13 -30.85
CA ALA A 70 6.34 -2.58 -31.41
C ALA A 70 5.79 -1.48 -30.46
N ASP A 71 5.61 -0.26 -30.97
CA ASP A 71 5.00 0.86 -30.19
C ASP A 71 3.46 0.69 -30.15
N VAL A 72 3.01 -0.41 -29.57
CA VAL A 72 1.62 -0.68 -29.29
C VAL A 72 1.34 -0.26 -27.86
N ARG A 73 0.39 0.64 -27.66
CA ARG A 73 -0.01 1.12 -26.34
C ARG A 73 -1.34 0.52 -25.92
N LYS A 74 -1.39 0.08 -24.67
CA LYS A 74 -2.61 -0.40 -24.01
C LYS A 74 -3.02 0.55 -22.91
N GLU A 75 -4.31 0.67 -22.66
CA GLU A 75 -4.86 1.30 -21.46
C GLU A 75 -4.84 0.29 -20.31
N LEU A 76 -4.84 0.81 -19.09
CA LEU A 76 -4.86 -0.02 -17.88
C LEU A 76 -6.16 -0.85 -17.82
N ALA A 77 -6.03 -2.15 -17.72
CA ALA A 77 -7.14 -3.05 -17.50
C ALA A 77 -7.48 -3.18 -16.00
N ALA A 78 -8.65 -3.75 -15.70
CA ALA A 78 -9.02 -4.05 -14.32
C ALA A 78 -8.00 -5.02 -13.68
N GLY A 79 -7.45 -4.63 -12.53
CA GLY A 79 -6.40 -5.38 -11.84
C GLY A 79 -4.98 -5.02 -12.27
N GLU A 80 -4.80 -4.05 -13.14
CA GLU A 80 -3.51 -3.48 -13.51
C GLU A 80 -3.32 -2.10 -12.89
N TYR A 81 -2.11 -1.82 -12.42
CA TYR A 81 -1.80 -0.61 -11.67
C TYR A 81 -0.43 -0.05 -12.04
N GLU A 82 -0.35 1.27 -12.10
CA GLU A 82 0.92 2.00 -12.14
C GLU A 82 1.58 1.94 -10.77
N ALA A 83 2.68 1.19 -10.64
CA ALA A 83 3.28 0.85 -9.34
C ALA A 83 3.80 2.07 -8.59
N ALA A 84 4.44 3.02 -9.28
CA ALA A 84 4.96 4.22 -8.62
C ALA A 84 3.83 5.15 -8.18
N LYS A 85 2.85 5.38 -9.02
CA LYS A 85 1.68 6.19 -8.68
C LYS A 85 0.91 5.60 -7.49
N LEU A 86 0.86 4.27 -7.41
CA LEU A 86 0.16 3.55 -6.34
C LEU A 86 0.93 3.59 -5.02
N LEU A 87 2.26 3.46 -5.03
CA LEU A 87 3.06 3.15 -3.85
C LEU A 87 4.05 4.25 -3.45
N LEU A 88 4.69 4.90 -4.44
CA LEU A 88 5.78 5.81 -4.15
C LEU A 88 5.30 7.02 -3.33
N ASP A 89 6.07 7.37 -2.30
CA ASP A 89 5.72 8.43 -1.34
C ASP A 89 4.47 8.17 -0.47
N LYS A 90 3.81 7.03 -0.65
CA LYS A 90 2.63 6.63 0.13
C LYS A 90 3.04 5.98 1.46
N GLN A 91 2.08 5.96 2.38
CA GLN A 91 2.24 5.23 3.63
C GLN A 91 1.76 3.79 3.46
N VAL A 92 2.57 2.85 3.89
CA VAL A 92 2.27 1.43 3.88
C VAL A 92 2.43 0.84 5.27
N LEU A 93 1.61 -0.15 5.59
CA LEU A 93 1.71 -0.93 6.80
C LEU A 93 2.55 -2.18 6.53
N ASP A 94 3.59 -2.38 7.32
CA ASP A 94 4.27 -3.67 7.44
C ASP A 94 3.50 -4.56 8.40
N CYS A 95 2.73 -5.49 7.88
CA CYS A 95 1.88 -6.36 8.69
C CYS A 95 2.64 -7.34 9.59
N ALA A 96 3.90 -7.65 9.29
CA ALA A 96 4.72 -8.51 10.15
C ALA A 96 5.45 -7.70 11.24
N GLY A 97 6.03 -6.55 10.86
CA GLY A 97 6.69 -5.62 11.78
C GLY A 97 5.73 -4.67 12.49
N ARG A 98 4.45 -4.65 12.09
CA ARG A 98 3.36 -3.88 12.70
C ARG A 98 3.67 -2.39 12.80
N ARG A 99 4.26 -1.85 11.73
CA ARG A 99 4.68 -0.45 11.65
C ARG A 99 4.26 0.16 10.32
N VAL A 100 4.02 1.45 10.38
CA VAL A 100 3.75 2.26 9.20
C VAL A 100 5.05 2.87 8.69
N TYR A 101 5.25 2.80 7.39
CA TYR A 101 6.41 3.38 6.73
C TYR A 101 5.98 4.19 5.51
N ARG A 102 6.77 5.19 5.16
CA ARG A 102 6.68 5.84 3.86
C ARG A 102 7.51 5.05 2.86
N VAL A 103 6.95 4.81 1.69
CA VAL A 103 7.65 4.16 0.59
C VAL A 103 8.61 5.15 -0.05
N ASN A 104 9.89 4.83 0.02
CA ASN A 104 10.96 5.66 -0.55
C ASN A 104 11.42 5.16 -1.91
N ASP A 105 11.28 3.85 -2.18
CA ASP A 105 11.56 3.23 -3.48
C ASP A 105 10.76 1.94 -3.65
N ILE A 106 10.66 1.44 -4.88
CA ILE A 106 9.97 0.20 -5.21
C ILE A 106 10.98 -0.80 -5.74
N VAL A 107 10.83 -2.06 -5.35
CA VAL A 107 11.74 -3.14 -5.73
C VAL A 107 11.03 -4.11 -6.65
N PHE A 108 11.62 -4.30 -7.81
CA PHE A 108 11.26 -5.35 -8.76
C PHE A 108 12.33 -6.44 -8.74
N VAL A 109 11.94 -7.65 -9.04
CA VAL A 109 12.85 -8.77 -9.22
C VAL A 109 12.64 -9.34 -10.60
N SER A 110 13.72 -9.36 -11.36
CA SER A 110 13.78 -10.03 -12.65
C SER A 110 14.42 -11.41 -12.50
N TYR A 111 13.82 -12.39 -13.13
CA TYR A 111 14.28 -13.76 -13.08
C TYR A 111 14.06 -14.47 -14.43
N GLY A 112 14.92 -15.42 -14.74
CA GLY A 112 14.83 -16.17 -15.98
C GLY A 112 15.93 -17.22 -16.09
N ARG A 113 15.92 -17.92 -17.21
CA ARG A 113 17.04 -18.71 -17.69
C ARG A 113 17.69 -17.95 -18.82
N GLU A 114 18.96 -18.21 -19.07
CA GLU A 114 19.73 -17.54 -20.15
C GLU A 114 19.07 -17.74 -21.53
N ASP A 115 18.34 -18.84 -21.69
CA ASP A 115 17.69 -19.22 -22.95
C ASP A 115 16.16 -18.96 -22.98
N ALA A 116 15.61 -18.25 -21.97
CA ALA A 116 14.17 -18.01 -21.85
C ALA A 116 13.91 -16.52 -21.60
N GLU A 117 12.67 -16.11 -21.92
CA GLU A 117 12.21 -14.74 -21.65
C GLU A 117 12.38 -14.36 -20.18
N GLU A 118 12.96 -13.18 -19.95
CA GLU A 118 13.06 -12.58 -18.62
C GLU A 118 11.65 -12.22 -18.13
N ARG A 119 11.34 -12.66 -16.93
CA ARG A 119 10.10 -12.27 -16.23
C ARG A 119 10.43 -11.37 -15.06
N SER A 120 9.56 -10.44 -14.79
CA SER A 120 9.73 -9.51 -13.68
C SER A 120 8.48 -9.42 -12.83
N CYS A 121 8.67 -9.31 -11.53
CA CYS A 121 7.59 -9.15 -10.58
C CYS A 121 7.90 -8.02 -9.59
N PHE A 122 6.85 -7.46 -9.01
CA PHE A 122 6.96 -6.56 -7.88
C PHE A 122 7.28 -7.36 -6.63
N ALA A 123 8.44 -7.14 -6.05
CA ALA A 123 8.93 -7.88 -4.89
C ALA A 123 8.61 -7.20 -3.57
N GLY A 124 8.57 -5.86 -3.55
CA GLY A 124 8.32 -5.10 -2.34
C GLY A 124 8.70 -3.63 -2.45
N VAL A 125 8.86 -2.99 -1.30
CA VAL A 125 9.22 -1.58 -1.22
C VAL A 125 10.43 -1.36 -0.32
N GLU A 126 11.20 -0.33 -0.60
CA GLU A 126 12.20 0.18 0.30
C GLU A 126 11.66 1.38 1.09
N VAL A 127 11.87 1.33 2.40
CA VAL A 127 11.40 2.34 3.36
C VAL A 127 12.57 2.99 4.11
N GLY A 128 13.80 2.64 3.74
CA GLY A 128 15.03 3.19 4.30
C GLY A 128 15.49 4.46 3.59
N ILE A 129 16.51 5.10 4.15
CA ILE A 129 17.12 6.32 3.59
C ILE A 129 17.79 6.04 2.24
N GLY A 130 18.24 4.81 1.99
CA GLY A 130 18.87 4.42 0.73
C GLY A 130 18.00 4.70 -0.50
N GLY A 131 16.69 4.46 -0.41
CA GLY A 131 15.72 4.77 -1.46
C GLY A 131 15.65 6.27 -1.78
N ILE A 132 15.68 7.11 -0.74
CA ILE A 132 15.73 8.57 -0.92
C ILE A 132 17.04 8.97 -1.62
N CYS A 133 18.17 8.45 -1.16
CA CYS A 133 19.48 8.74 -1.77
C CYS A 133 19.52 8.36 -3.26
N ARG A 134 18.99 7.21 -3.65
CA ARG A 134 18.90 6.81 -5.06
C ARG A 134 18.05 7.78 -5.88
N ARG A 135 16.92 8.21 -5.36
CA ARG A 135 16.00 9.13 -6.05
C ARG A 135 16.58 10.52 -6.29
N VAL A 136 17.43 11.00 -5.39
CA VAL A 136 18.11 12.29 -5.54
C VAL A 136 19.45 12.20 -6.26
N GLY A 137 19.78 11.05 -6.86
CA GLY A 137 21.00 10.84 -7.63
C GLY A 137 22.25 10.53 -6.78
N LEU A 138 22.10 10.31 -5.49
CA LEU A 138 23.17 9.96 -4.56
C LEU A 138 23.32 8.45 -4.39
N SER A 139 23.29 7.70 -5.49
CA SER A 139 23.32 6.22 -5.50
C SER A 139 24.54 5.64 -4.78
N TYR A 140 25.68 6.35 -4.79
CA TYR A 140 26.87 5.95 -4.05
C TYR A 140 26.60 5.88 -2.53
N LEU A 141 25.91 6.88 -1.99
CA LEU A 141 25.54 6.88 -0.56
C LEU A 141 24.52 5.81 -0.24
N ALA A 142 23.63 5.50 -1.18
CA ALA A 142 22.63 4.44 -0.99
C ALA A 142 23.30 3.08 -0.75
N GLY A 143 24.41 2.77 -1.43
CA GLY A 143 25.18 1.54 -1.25
C GLY A 143 25.86 1.41 0.12
N LEU A 144 26.05 2.52 0.83
CA LEU A 144 26.61 2.53 2.19
C LEU A 144 25.52 2.43 3.28
N MET A 145 24.27 2.61 2.91
CA MET A 145 23.15 2.58 3.85
C MET A 145 22.58 1.18 3.97
N LYS A 146 22.15 0.82 5.18
CA LYS A 146 21.44 -0.43 5.39
C LYS A 146 20.08 -0.36 4.69
N GLU A 147 19.86 -1.20 3.71
CA GLU A 147 18.60 -1.35 3.04
C GLU A 147 17.52 -1.84 4.00
N ARG A 148 16.33 -1.27 3.87
CA ARG A 148 15.18 -1.65 4.67
C ARG A 148 14.02 -2.00 3.74
N LEU A 149 14.02 -3.26 3.34
CA LEU A 149 13.06 -3.81 2.40
C LEU A 149 11.87 -4.44 3.13
N ILE A 150 10.68 -4.16 2.62
CA ILE A 150 9.45 -4.81 3.06
C ILE A 150 8.88 -5.56 1.86
N GLY A 151 8.88 -6.89 1.95
CA GLY A 151 8.38 -7.75 0.88
C GLY A 151 6.88 -7.56 0.62
N TYR A 152 6.48 -7.72 -0.63
CA TYR A 152 5.08 -7.58 -1.07
C TYR A 152 4.07 -8.29 -0.17
N HIS A 153 4.36 -9.53 0.23
CA HIS A 153 3.48 -10.34 1.09
C HIS A 153 3.24 -9.76 2.49
N ARG A 154 4.01 -8.74 2.90
CA ARG A 154 3.91 -8.06 4.19
C ARG A 154 3.27 -6.68 4.09
N LEU A 155 3.01 -6.18 2.89
CA LEU A 155 2.53 -4.84 2.66
C LEU A 155 1.01 -4.76 2.73
N ALA A 156 0.51 -3.72 3.39
CA ALA A 156 -0.85 -3.23 3.23
C ALA A 156 -0.81 -1.72 2.97
N ILE A 157 -1.58 -1.28 1.98
CA ILE A 157 -1.67 0.15 1.64
C ILE A 157 -2.73 0.79 2.52
N ALA A 158 -2.41 1.96 3.07
CA ALA A 158 -3.25 2.67 4.01
C ALA A 158 -4.10 3.79 3.38
N ASP A 159 -3.94 4.04 2.09
CA ASP A 159 -4.48 5.23 1.44
C ASP A 159 -5.97 5.14 1.08
N GLU A 160 -6.63 6.32 1.03
CA GLU A 160 -8.05 6.53 0.78
C GLU A 160 -8.37 6.38 -0.72
N GLY A 161 -8.61 5.21 -1.16
CA GLY A 161 -9.06 4.92 -2.51
C GLY A 161 -9.46 3.47 -2.64
N ASP A 162 -10.25 3.14 -3.62
CA ASP A 162 -10.56 1.75 -4.02
C ASP A 162 -9.29 1.01 -4.42
N VAL A 163 -8.40 0.78 -3.44
CA VAL A 163 -7.16 0.04 -3.68
C VAL A 163 -7.37 -1.40 -3.26
N PRO A 164 -7.65 -2.29 -4.21
CA PRO A 164 -7.85 -3.71 -3.93
C PRO A 164 -6.56 -4.43 -3.54
N PHE A 165 -5.42 -3.71 -3.53
CA PHE A 165 -4.10 -4.27 -3.65
C PHE A 165 -3.68 -5.25 -2.55
N CYS A 166 -3.94 -4.99 -1.30
CA CYS A 166 -3.47 -5.88 -0.24
C CYS A 166 -4.56 -6.40 0.68
N LEU A 167 -5.74 -5.79 0.63
CA LEU A 167 -6.81 -6.10 1.57
C LEU A 167 -7.56 -7.38 1.23
N LYS A 168 -7.67 -7.75 -0.07
CA LYS A 168 -8.32 -9.02 -0.46
C LYS A 168 -7.52 -10.26 -0.06
N LEU A 169 -6.18 -10.17 -0.08
CA LEU A 169 -5.31 -11.26 0.37
C LEU A 169 -5.15 -11.33 1.89
N ARG A 170 -5.68 -10.34 2.64
CA ARG A 170 -5.38 -10.14 4.06
C ARG A 170 -6.55 -9.87 4.98
N SER A 171 -7.79 -9.91 4.52
CA SER A 171 -8.92 -9.88 5.44
C SER A 171 -8.81 -10.98 6.50
N GLU A 172 -8.24 -12.13 6.15
CA GLU A 172 -7.94 -13.23 7.07
C GLU A 172 -6.78 -12.91 8.02
N ARG A 173 -5.76 -12.17 7.58
CA ARG A 173 -4.57 -11.86 8.41
C ARG A 173 -4.69 -10.58 9.24
N LEU A 174 -5.58 -9.67 8.89
CA LEU A 174 -5.88 -8.51 9.73
C LEU A 174 -6.64 -8.89 11.01
N GLY A 175 -7.30 -10.04 11.02
CA GLY A 175 -7.89 -10.62 12.24
C GLY A 175 -6.85 -11.00 13.31
N ASP A 176 -5.61 -11.27 12.91
CA ASP A 176 -4.51 -11.67 13.81
C ASP A 176 -3.72 -10.48 14.39
N VAL A 177 -4.00 -9.24 13.96
CA VAL A 177 -3.33 -8.05 14.50
C VAL A 177 -3.81 -7.79 15.92
N SER A 178 -2.87 -7.74 16.86
CA SER A 178 -3.22 -7.53 18.26
C SER A 178 -3.80 -6.13 18.50
N ALA A 179 -4.62 -6.00 19.55
CA ALA A 179 -5.21 -4.71 19.93
C ALA A 179 -4.16 -3.62 20.20
N ASP A 180 -3.01 -4.00 20.77
CA ASP A 180 -1.93 -3.07 21.07
C ASP A 180 -1.23 -2.57 19.82
N ASP A 181 -1.13 -3.41 18.79
CA ASP A 181 -0.58 -3.04 17.49
C ASP A 181 -1.48 -2.11 16.72
N ILE A 182 -2.79 -2.35 16.76
CA ILE A 182 -3.78 -1.43 16.18
C ILE A 182 -3.65 -0.06 16.85
N GLY A 183 -3.49 -0.03 18.17
CA GLY A 183 -3.23 1.20 18.92
C GLY A 183 -1.95 1.92 18.46
N ALA A 184 -0.87 1.19 18.27
CA ALA A 184 0.39 1.73 17.78
C ALA A 184 0.27 2.30 16.35
N ILE A 185 -0.47 1.63 15.48
CA ILE A 185 -0.76 2.08 14.11
C ILE A 185 -1.58 3.38 14.15
N CYS A 186 -2.65 3.42 14.94
CA CYS A 186 -3.50 4.59 15.05
C CYS A 186 -2.75 5.83 15.55
N ARG A 187 -1.82 5.68 16.49
CA ARG A 187 -0.95 6.77 16.95
C ARG A 187 -0.11 7.39 15.83
N GLN A 188 0.32 6.58 14.88
CA GLN A 188 1.15 7.05 13.76
C GLN A 188 0.33 7.74 12.67
N TYR A 189 -0.92 7.33 12.47
CA TYR A 189 -1.77 7.87 11.40
C TYR A 189 -2.49 9.17 11.73
N GLY A 190 -2.74 9.43 12.99
CA GLY A 190 -3.66 10.47 13.42
C GLY A 190 -5.15 10.06 13.22
N PRO A 191 -6.11 10.86 13.76
CA PRO A 191 -7.51 10.42 13.94
C PRO A 191 -8.24 10.02 12.65
N GLN A 192 -8.15 10.85 11.60
CA GLN A 192 -8.90 10.61 10.36
C GLN A 192 -8.42 9.38 9.59
N LYS A 193 -7.09 9.24 9.43
CA LYS A 193 -6.52 8.06 8.76
C LYS A 193 -6.72 6.80 9.59
N SER A 194 -6.68 6.92 10.92
CA SER A 194 -7.03 5.81 11.82
C SER A 194 -8.46 5.35 11.61
N ARG A 195 -9.43 6.27 11.46
CA ARG A 195 -10.81 5.93 11.12
C ARG A 195 -10.89 5.09 9.85
N ALA A 196 -10.29 5.54 8.74
CA ALA A 196 -10.29 4.83 7.47
C ALA A 196 -9.68 3.41 7.59
N PHE A 197 -8.62 3.26 8.38
CA PHE A 197 -8.01 1.98 8.68
C PHE A 197 -8.94 1.07 9.52
N LEU A 198 -9.50 1.61 10.61
CA LEU A 198 -10.34 0.85 11.54
C LEU A 198 -11.64 0.34 10.89
N ARG A 199 -12.21 1.07 9.93
CA ARG A 199 -13.39 0.62 9.14
C ARG A 199 -13.16 -0.70 8.40
N LYS A 200 -11.92 -1.06 8.14
CA LYS A 200 -11.53 -2.27 7.41
C LYS A 200 -11.35 -3.49 8.32
N LEU A 201 -11.43 -3.30 9.64
CA LEU A 201 -11.25 -4.34 10.64
C LEU A 201 -12.60 -4.83 11.17
N PRO A 202 -12.67 -6.09 11.65
CA PRO A 202 -13.85 -6.58 12.36
C PRO A 202 -14.18 -5.70 13.57
N CYS A 203 -15.46 -5.39 13.76
CA CYS A 203 -15.90 -4.45 14.79
C CYS A 203 -15.45 -4.84 16.20
N ALA A 204 -15.46 -6.16 16.52
CA ALA A 204 -14.97 -6.68 17.80
C ALA A 204 -13.48 -6.40 18.03
N THR A 205 -12.66 -6.56 16.99
CA THR A 205 -11.22 -6.26 17.02
C THR A 205 -10.97 -4.78 17.27
N VAL A 206 -11.72 -3.91 16.58
CA VAL A 206 -11.66 -2.45 16.75
C VAL A 206 -12.06 -2.05 18.17
N CYS A 207 -13.17 -2.61 18.68
CA CYS A 207 -13.60 -2.37 20.05
C CYS A 207 -12.52 -2.72 21.06
N HIS A 208 -11.95 -3.91 20.93
CA HIS A 208 -10.89 -4.36 21.81
C HIS A 208 -9.64 -3.45 21.76
N ALA A 209 -9.23 -3.05 20.56
CA ALA A 209 -8.10 -2.15 20.36
C ALA A 209 -8.35 -0.77 20.99
N LEU A 210 -9.50 -0.15 20.71
CA LEU A 210 -9.84 1.16 21.27
C LEU A 210 -9.96 1.16 22.80
N MET A 211 -10.43 0.06 23.39
CA MET A 211 -10.52 -0.04 24.85
C MET A 211 -9.15 -0.14 25.53
N ARG A 212 -8.12 -0.59 24.82
CA ARG A 212 -6.72 -0.67 25.32
C ARG A 212 -5.93 0.62 25.07
N MET A 213 -6.44 1.53 24.25
CA MET A 213 -5.78 2.82 24.02
C MET A 213 -5.98 3.79 25.20
N PRO A 214 -5.04 4.72 25.45
CA PRO A 214 -5.25 5.85 26.33
C PRO A 214 -6.54 6.60 25.96
N LYS A 215 -7.19 7.16 26.97
CA LYS A 215 -8.50 7.83 26.83
C LYS A 215 -8.45 8.95 25.78
N GLU A 216 -7.43 9.77 25.80
CA GLU A 216 -7.24 10.92 24.92
C GLU A 216 -7.10 10.50 23.45
N GLU A 217 -6.28 9.49 23.16
CA GLU A 217 -6.07 8.94 21.82
C GLU A 217 -7.36 8.32 21.27
N ARG A 218 -8.00 7.47 22.08
CA ARG A 218 -9.29 6.85 21.74
C ARG A 218 -10.35 7.89 21.41
N MET A 219 -10.41 8.97 22.19
CA MET A 219 -11.36 10.04 21.98
C MET A 219 -11.14 10.79 20.68
N GLY A 220 -9.88 11.11 20.36
CA GLY A 220 -9.53 11.73 19.09
C GLY A 220 -10.00 10.91 17.88
N ILE A 221 -9.87 9.59 17.96
CA ILE A 221 -10.33 8.67 16.91
C ILE A 221 -11.86 8.62 16.86
N LEU A 222 -12.53 8.42 18.00
CA LEU A 222 -13.99 8.29 18.04
C LEU A 222 -14.73 9.54 17.55
N VAL A 223 -14.18 10.73 17.81
CA VAL A 223 -14.74 12.00 17.32
C VAL A 223 -14.60 12.13 15.80
N SER A 224 -13.65 11.43 15.19
CA SER A 224 -13.48 11.42 13.73
C SER A 224 -14.48 10.53 12.99
N PHE A 225 -15.21 9.63 13.69
CA PHE A 225 -16.23 8.78 13.09
C PHE A 225 -17.49 9.59 12.75
N GLU A 226 -18.15 9.21 11.67
CA GLU A 226 -19.49 9.71 11.38
C GLU A 226 -20.50 9.12 12.35
N GLU A 227 -21.66 9.79 12.48
CA GLU A 227 -22.66 9.41 13.46
C GLU A 227 -23.17 7.97 13.28
N GLU A 228 -23.44 7.59 12.05
CA GLU A 228 -23.89 6.23 11.72
C GLU A 228 -22.84 5.17 12.05
N GLU A 229 -21.58 5.46 11.74
CA GLU A 229 -20.46 4.57 12.03
C GLU A 229 -20.24 4.40 13.53
N LEU A 230 -20.28 5.53 14.26
CA LEU A 230 -20.16 5.52 15.71
C LEU A 230 -21.29 4.73 16.35
N PHE A 231 -22.51 4.87 15.83
CA PHE A 231 -23.67 4.11 16.30
C PHE A 231 -23.50 2.61 16.10
N LEU A 232 -23.16 2.18 14.87
CA LEU A 232 -22.92 0.76 14.57
C LEU A 232 -21.80 0.18 15.42
N PHE A 233 -20.77 0.97 15.63
CA PHE A 233 -19.63 0.62 16.45
C PHE A 233 -20.01 0.45 17.93
N LEU A 234 -20.73 1.40 18.51
CA LEU A 234 -21.21 1.33 19.89
C LEU A 234 -22.21 0.16 20.11
N ARG A 235 -23.04 -0.14 19.10
CA ARG A 235 -23.97 -1.28 19.14
C ARG A 235 -23.24 -2.62 19.22
N SER A 236 -22.05 -2.73 18.63
CA SER A 236 -21.25 -3.97 18.67
C SER A 236 -20.51 -4.19 20.00
N MET A 237 -20.49 -3.19 20.88
CA MET A 237 -19.85 -3.27 22.20
C MET A 237 -20.76 -3.93 23.24
N SER A 238 -20.13 -4.58 24.24
CA SER A 238 -20.84 -4.95 25.46
C SER A 238 -21.36 -3.70 26.17
N ARG A 239 -22.41 -3.86 26.98
CA ARG A 239 -23.00 -2.75 27.76
C ARG A 239 -21.95 -1.98 28.58
N VAL A 240 -21.06 -2.70 29.26
CA VAL A 240 -19.99 -2.09 30.09
C VAL A 240 -19.03 -1.27 29.25
N GLN A 241 -18.59 -1.79 28.10
CA GLN A 241 -17.70 -1.09 27.18
C GLN A 241 -18.35 0.16 26.59
N ARG A 242 -19.61 0.03 26.14
CA ARG A 242 -20.41 1.12 25.60
C ARG A 242 -20.57 2.25 26.63
N ASP A 243 -20.93 1.94 27.86
CA ASP A 243 -21.08 2.92 28.95
C ASP A 243 -19.75 3.63 29.27
N ALA A 244 -18.62 2.91 29.21
CA ALA A 244 -17.31 3.50 29.41
C ALA A 244 -16.93 4.46 28.27
N VAL A 245 -17.24 4.11 27.03
CA VAL A 245 -17.00 4.97 25.86
C VAL A 245 -17.95 6.17 25.89
N CYS A 246 -19.24 5.98 26.09
CA CYS A 246 -20.24 7.07 26.14
C CYS A 246 -19.94 8.09 27.23
N ARG A 247 -19.46 7.65 28.41
CA ARG A 247 -19.01 8.58 29.47
C ARG A 247 -17.79 9.41 29.07
N SER A 248 -16.98 8.90 28.15
CA SER A 248 -15.79 9.60 27.65
C SER A 248 -16.10 10.57 26.51
N LEU A 249 -17.18 10.37 25.77
CA LEU A 249 -17.55 11.22 24.63
C LEU A 249 -17.89 12.65 25.06
N PRO A 250 -17.52 13.67 24.27
CA PRO A 250 -17.93 15.05 24.49
C PRO A 250 -19.46 15.16 24.62
N ARG A 251 -19.94 16.15 25.39
CA ARG A 251 -21.38 16.30 25.69
C ARG A 251 -22.25 16.41 24.43
N PHE A 252 -21.77 17.02 23.36
CA PHE A 252 -22.50 17.13 22.09
C PHE A 252 -22.68 15.78 21.38
N CYS A 253 -21.78 14.81 21.59
CA CYS A 253 -21.94 13.44 21.08
C CYS A 253 -22.86 12.58 21.95
N ARG A 254 -23.10 12.97 23.21
CA ARG A 254 -23.97 12.22 24.14
C ARG A 254 -25.45 12.43 23.89
N TYR A 255 -25.85 13.58 23.37
CA TYR A 255 -27.27 13.97 23.24
C TYR A 255 -28.06 13.16 22.20
N ARG A 256 -27.38 12.38 21.36
CA ARG A 256 -28.01 11.60 20.29
C ARG A 256 -28.19 10.12 20.62
N HIS A 257 -27.77 9.65 21.79
CA HIS A 257 -27.75 8.23 22.14
C HIS A 257 -28.71 7.82 23.26
N ASP A 258 -29.74 8.60 23.57
CA ASP A 258 -30.92 8.08 24.29
C ASP A 258 -31.72 7.19 23.34
N VAL A 259 -31.10 6.09 22.91
CA VAL A 259 -31.82 4.98 22.29
C VAL A 259 -32.66 4.35 23.40
N LYS A 260 -33.91 4.69 23.42
CA LYS A 260 -34.91 3.93 24.16
C LYS A 260 -34.71 2.45 23.86
N ASP A 261 -34.52 1.70 24.92
CA ASP A 261 -34.47 0.24 24.92
C ASP A 261 -35.86 -0.26 24.41
N GLU A 262 -36.06 -0.23 23.09
CA GLU A 262 -37.17 -0.95 22.49
C GLU A 262 -36.80 -2.43 22.57
N ARG A 263 -37.29 -3.04 23.64
CA ARG A 263 -37.40 -4.49 23.75
C ARG A 263 -38.23 -4.96 22.56
N VAL A 264 -37.56 -5.58 21.62
CA VAL A 264 -38.22 -6.42 20.62
C VAL A 264 -38.63 -7.71 21.34
N PRO A 265 -39.91 -8.15 21.22
CA PRO A 265 -40.47 -9.31 21.88
C PRO A 265 -39.81 -10.62 21.53
#